data_92a1b6bfc7efca41f5ba625a210e4c57
#
_entry.id   92a1b6bfc7efca41f5ba625a210e4c57
#
_cell.length_a   1.000
_cell.length_b   1.000
_cell.length_c   1.000
_cell.angle_alpha   90.00
_cell.angle_beta   90.00
_cell.angle_gamma   90.00
#
_symmetry.space_group_name_H-M   'P 1'
#
loop_
_entity.id
_entity.type
_entity.pdbx_description
1 polymer ?
#
loop_
_entity_poly.entity_id
_entity_poly.type
_entity_poly.pdbx_seq_one_letter_code
_entity_poly.pdbx_strand_id
1 'polypeptide(L)'
;LVALLLIRGGGAVLAGPAHERRQAAMARGDVDPATGAYAVRFARAYLSGASFQELAPLLAPGSGVPPRGARVPGVEVEQAEVAGSQALGDGQAIVTVACELADARTVYLAVPTVREGAGGVAATGAPAVVSGSAGVGEGVEAPRPIAGPDAAAIGDLVRRFLPAYFSASDPADLSYLLAPGAVVVPPGNGLRLGGVSAVKQVGEGEGARRTVLATVRIRDPLSGASFGLAYRLEVARHGRWYVERVEGALS
;
A
#
# COMPACT_ATOMS: atom_id res chain seq x y z
N LEU A 1 -37.09 49.77 22.20
CA LEU A 1 -35.85 48.99 22.41
C LEU A 1 -36.08 47.55 21.94
N VAL A 2 -35.60 47.21 20.74
CA VAL A 2 -35.74 45.88 20.15
C VAL A 2 -34.45 45.14 20.36
N ALA A 3 -34.45 44.06 21.16
CA ALA A 3 -33.33 43.17 21.35
C ALA A 3 -33.34 42.09 20.27
N LEU A 4 -32.33 42.09 19.39
CA LEU A 4 -32.13 41.08 18.34
C LEU A 4 -31.37 39.91 18.96
N LEU A 5 -32.03 38.76 19.16
CA LEU A 5 -31.42 37.54 19.62
C LEU A 5 -30.92 36.77 18.40
N LEU A 6 -29.60 36.78 18.16
CA LEU A 6 -28.93 35.92 17.16
C LEU A 6 -28.80 34.50 17.74
N ILE A 7 -29.67 33.62 17.35
CA ILE A 7 -29.52 32.18 17.59
C ILE A 7 -28.52 31.64 16.57
N ARG A 8 -27.31 31.41 17.01
CA ARG A 8 -26.27 30.70 16.25
C ARG A 8 -26.58 29.20 16.35
N GLY A 9 -27.26 28.67 15.34
CA GLY A 9 -27.53 27.25 15.20
C GLY A 9 -26.22 26.50 14.90
N GLY A 10 -25.57 25.98 15.94
CA GLY A 10 -24.52 25.02 15.82
C GLY A 10 -25.11 23.67 15.48
N GLY A 11 -25.12 23.30 14.20
CA GLY A 11 -25.37 21.93 13.77
C GLY A 11 -24.21 21.03 14.19
N ALA A 12 -24.32 20.43 15.37
CA ALA A 12 -23.43 19.32 15.75
C ALA A 12 -23.81 18.12 14.89
N VAL A 13 -23.06 17.92 13.81
CA VAL A 13 -23.04 16.64 13.09
C VAL A 13 -22.49 15.63 14.07
N LEU A 14 -23.32 14.72 14.55
CA LEU A 14 -22.93 13.56 15.34
C LEU A 14 -22.09 12.64 14.45
N ALA A 15 -20.81 12.95 14.32
CA ALA A 15 -19.83 12.02 13.80
C ALA A 15 -19.73 10.85 14.77
N GLY A 16 -20.21 9.68 14.39
CA GLY A 16 -20.21 8.49 15.23
C GLY A 16 -18.75 8.08 15.60
N PRO A 17 -18.57 7.27 16.65
CA PRO A 17 -17.25 6.91 17.19
C PRO A 17 -16.31 6.24 16.18
N ALA A 18 -16.83 5.79 15.04
CA ALA A 18 -16.02 5.29 13.93
C ALA A 18 -15.30 6.42 13.16
N HIS A 19 -15.87 7.63 13.08
CA HIS A 19 -15.24 8.78 12.42
C HIS A 19 -14.11 9.37 13.29
N GLU A 20 -14.32 9.45 14.59
CA GLU A 20 -13.29 9.93 15.53
C GLU A 20 -12.10 8.95 15.62
N ARG A 21 -12.36 7.63 15.60
CA ARG A 21 -11.29 6.63 15.51
C ARG A 21 -10.54 6.68 14.18
N ARG A 22 -11.22 7.02 13.09
CA ARG A 22 -10.60 7.21 11.77
C ARG A 22 -9.70 8.45 11.72
N GLN A 23 -10.15 9.57 12.29
CA GLN A 23 -9.36 10.79 12.42
C GLN A 23 -8.20 10.63 13.40
N ALA A 24 -8.39 9.92 14.52
CA ALA A 24 -7.32 9.62 15.46
C ALA A 24 -6.30 8.60 14.90
N ALA A 25 -6.70 7.73 13.97
CA ALA A 25 -5.78 6.82 13.27
C ALA A 25 -4.96 7.56 12.19
N MET A 26 -5.52 8.60 11.56
CA MET A 26 -4.79 9.48 10.64
C MET A 26 -3.82 10.43 11.36
N ALA A 27 -4.05 10.72 12.64
CA ALA A 27 -3.20 11.60 13.46
C ALA A 27 -1.97 10.88 14.09
N ARG A 28 -1.69 9.65 13.73
CA ARG A 28 -0.49 8.95 14.21
C ARG A 28 0.73 9.29 13.37
N GLY A 29 1.39 10.38 13.75
CA GLY A 29 2.71 10.76 13.28
C GLY A 29 2.68 11.47 11.93
N ASP A 30 2.49 12.80 11.95
CA ASP A 30 2.77 13.64 10.80
C ASP A 30 4.22 13.41 10.34
N VAL A 31 4.36 12.83 9.16
CA VAL A 31 5.64 12.72 8.47
C VAL A 31 6.00 14.14 8.01
N ASP A 32 7.25 14.52 8.21
CA ASP A 32 7.68 15.87 7.84
C ASP A 32 7.43 16.16 6.35
N PRO A 33 7.20 17.44 5.99
CA PRO A 33 6.86 17.83 4.62
C PRO A 33 7.88 17.39 3.56
N ALA A 34 9.16 17.28 3.92
CA ALA A 34 10.19 16.84 2.98
C ALA A 34 10.03 15.37 2.60
N THR A 35 9.67 14.51 3.56
CA THR A 35 9.35 13.11 3.29
C THR A 35 8.11 12.97 2.41
N GLY A 36 7.07 13.78 2.66
CA GLY A 36 5.89 13.82 1.81
C GLY A 36 6.21 14.24 0.37
N ALA A 37 6.93 15.35 0.19
CA ALA A 37 7.33 15.84 -1.13
C ALA A 37 8.22 14.82 -1.88
N TYR A 38 9.09 14.15 -1.14
CA TYR A 38 9.92 13.09 -1.68
C TYR A 38 9.08 11.91 -2.20
N ALA A 39 8.11 11.43 -1.42
CA ALA A 39 7.23 10.33 -1.80
C ALA A 39 6.41 10.67 -3.06
N VAL A 40 5.93 11.90 -3.17
CA VAL A 40 5.24 12.40 -4.38
C VAL A 40 6.16 12.34 -5.61
N ARG A 41 7.41 12.82 -5.48
CA ARG A 41 8.40 12.75 -6.55
C ARG A 41 8.68 11.31 -6.98
N PHE A 42 8.87 10.42 -6.00
CA PHE A 42 9.10 8.99 -6.27
C PHE A 42 7.90 8.35 -6.96
N ALA A 43 6.68 8.57 -6.46
CA ALA A 43 5.45 8.02 -7.02
C ALA A 43 5.26 8.43 -8.49
N ARG A 44 5.47 9.72 -8.81
CA ARG A 44 5.41 10.21 -10.19
C ARG A 44 6.44 9.52 -11.09
N ALA A 45 7.70 9.49 -10.69
CA ALA A 45 8.77 8.83 -11.47
C ALA A 45 8.45 7.33 -11.67
N TYR A 46 7.98 6.67 -10.63
CA TYR A 46 7.67 5.24 -10.67
C TYR A 46 6.53 4.91 -11.63
N LEU A 47 5.41 5.64 -11.55
CA LEU A 47 4.25 5.46 -12.42
C LEU A 47 4.52 5.87 -13.86
N SER A 48 5.35 6.89 -14.08
CA SER A 48 5.77 7.30 -15.42
C SER A 48 6.74 6.32 -16.11
N GLY A 49 7.03 5.18 -15.50
CA GLY A 49 7.85 4.13 -16.10
C GLY A 49 9.35 4.45 -16.11
N ALA A 50 9.83 5.28 -15.19
CA ALA A 50 11.25 5.61 -15.07
C ALA A 50 12.13 4.36 -15.03
N SER A 51 13.28 4.40 -15.70
CA SER A 51 14.29 3.36 -15.66
C SER A 51 14.91 3.23 -14.26
N PHE A 52 15.63 2.12 -14.01
CA PHE A 52 16.34 1.97 -12.74
C PHE A 52 17.37 3.08 -12.52
N GLN A 53 18.05 3.55 -13.57
CA GLN A 53 19.03 4.64 -13.46
C GLN A 53 18.38 5.96 -13.03
N GLU A 54 17.15 6.23 -13.48
CA GLU A 54 16.38 7.41 -13.07
C GLU A 54 15.84 7.29 -11.64
N LEU A 55 15.53 6.07 -11.20
CA LEU A 55 15.04 5.79 -9.83
C LEU A 55 16.18 5.63 -8.82
N ALA A 56 17.36 5.19 -9.23
CA ALA A 56 18.49 4.90 -8.32
C ALA A 56 18.82 6.03 -7.36
N PRO A 57 18.82 7.32 -7.75
CA PRO A 57 19.04 8.42 -6.81
C PRO A 57 17.94 8.63 -5.78
N LEU A 58 16.81 7.94 -5.98
CA LEU A 58 15.65 7.98 -5.10
C LEU A 58 15.55 6.73 -4.22
N LEU A 59 16.48 5.81 -4.28
CA LEU A 59 16.44 4.53 -3.58
C LEU A 59 17.48 4.48 -2.47
N ALA A 60 17.08 3.94 -1.33
CA ALA A 60 18.03 3.59 -0.27
C ALA A 60 18.98 2.48 -0.75
N PRO A 61 20.23 2.47 -0.27
CA PRO A 61 21.13 1.34 -0.53
C PRO A 61 20.50 0.01 -0.11
N GLY A 62 20.52 -0.97 -1.00
CA GLY A 62 19.93 -2.28 -0.73
C GLY A 62 18.40 -2.33 -0.83
N SER A 63 17.75 -1.28 -1.34
CA SER A 63 16.31 -1.28 -1.59
C SER A 63 15.92 -2.47 -2.48
N GLY A 64 14.82 -3.15 -2.13
CA GLY A 64 14.32 -4.32 -2.86
C GLY A 64 13.64 -3.99 -4.19
N VAL A 65 13.84 -2.79 -4.75
CA VAL A 65 13.27 -2.43 -6.05
C VAL A 65 14.02 -3.18 -7.15
N PRO A 66 13.34 -4.07 -7.90
CA PRO A 66 13.99 -4.80 -8.97
C PRO A 66 14.54 -3.83 -10.02
N PRO A 67 15.78 -4.06 -10.52
CA PRO A 67 16.32 -3.25 -11.59
C PRO A 67 15.42 -3.39 -12.83
N ARG A 68 14.87 -2.28 -13.28
CA ARG A 68 14.25 -2.16 -14.59
C ARG A 68 15.35 -1.78 -15.56
N GLY A 69 15.58 -2.57 -16.59
CA GLY A 69 16.61 -2.27 -17.58
C GLY A 69 16.33 -0.95 -18.31
N ALA A 70 15.55 -0.99 -19.35
CA ALA A 70 15.13 0.21 -20.08
C ALA A 70 13.87 0.83 -19.45
N ARG A 71 13.58 2.09 -19.81
CA ARG A 71 12.30 2.74 -19.52
C ARG A 71 11.17 1.90 -20.10
N VAL A 72 10.15 1.63 -19.28
CA VAL A 72 8.95 0.88 -19.70
C VAL A 72 7.81 1.86 -19.95
N PRO A 73 6.78 1.49 -20.73
CA PRO A 73 5.57 2.30 -20.82
C PRO A 73 5.02 2.59 -19.42
N GLY A 74 4.86 3.85 -19.09
CA GLY A 74 4.29 4.36 -17.86
C GLY A 74 2.89 4.92 -18.07
N VAL A 75 2.29 5.41 -17.02
CA VAL A 75 1.07 6.20 -17.05
C VAL A 75 1.44 7.68 -16.89
N GLU A 76 0.70 8.55 -17.53
CA GLU A 76 0.82 9.98 -17.32
C GLU A 76 0.12 10.37 -16.01
N VAL A 77 0.87 11.01 -15.10
CA VAL A 77 0.37 11.48 -13.81
C VAL A 77 0.19 12.99 -13.88
N GLU A 78 -1.05 13.44 -13.93
CA GLU A 78 -1.38 14.87 -13.94
C GLU A 78 -1.13 15.52 -12.60
N GLN A 79 -1.74 14.96 -11.54
CA GLN A 79 -1.60 15.45 -10.19
C GLN A 79 -1.18 14.32 -9.24
N ALA A 80 -0.39 14.68 -8.23
CA ALA A 80 -0.04 13.76 -7.14
C ALA A 80 0.12 14.54 -5.84
N GLU A 81 -0.49 14.03 -4.78
CA GLU A 81 -0.50 14.65 -3.45
C GLU A 81 -0.43 13.59 -2.35
N VAL A 82 0.00 14.00 -1.16
CA VAL A 82 0.01 13.12 0.00
C VAL A 82 -1.43 12.92 0.49
N ALA A 83 -1.93 11.70 0.41
CA ALA A 83 -3.26 11.32 0.92
C ALA A 83 -3.20 10.85 2.38
N GLY A 84 -2.03 10.42 2.85
CA GLY A 84 -1.83 9.99 4.23
C GLY A 84 -0.39 9.59 4.49
N SER A 85 -0.01 9.50 5.76
CA SER A 85 1.32 9.05 6.15
C SER A 85 1.26 8.32 7.48
N GLN A 86 2.21 7.41 7.67
CA GLN A 86 2.40 6.67 8.92
C GLN A 86 3.89 6.57 9.23
N ALA A 87 4.31 7.18 10.34
CA ALA A 87 5.65 6.97 10.87
C ALA A 87 5.73 5.60 11.57
N LEU A 88 6.82 4.88 11.33
CA LEU A 88 7.03 3.51 11.84
C LEU A 88 8.13 3.41 12.88
N GLY A 89 8.83 4.51 13.14
CA GLY A 89 10.03 4.57 14.00
C GLY A 89 11.32 4.49 13.18
N ASP A 90 12.44 4.78 13.83
CA ASP A 90 13.80 4.75 13.23
C ASP A 90 13.95 5.50 11.90
N GLY A 91 13.21 6.61 11.76
CA GLY A 91 13.18 7.40 10.53
C GLY A 91 12.41 6.75 9.38
N GLN A 92 11.81 5.59 9.58
CA GLN A 92 10.98 4.92 8.58
C GLN A 92 9.55 5.45 8.57
N ALA A 93 8.98 5.53 7.39
CA ALA A 93 7.58 5.90 7.20
C ALA A 93 7.00 5.27 5.92
N ILE A 94 5.69 5.18 5.88
CA ILE A 94 4.98 4.93 4.63
C ILE A 94 4.12 6.14 4.33
N VAL A 95 4.27 6.63 3.11
CA VAL A 95 3.50 7.76 2.61
C VAL A 95 2.56 7.26 1.51
N THR A 96 1.26 7.41 1.72
CA THR A 96 0.27 7.14 0.69
C THR A 96 0.11 8.37 -0.17
N VAL A 97 0.39 8.23 -1.45
CA VAL A 97 0.28 9.29 -2.46
C VAL A 97 -0.94 9.00 -3.33
N ALA A 98 -1.87 9.94 -3.40
CA ALA A 98 -2.94 9.94 -4.39
C ALA A 98 -2.38 10.48 -5.71
N CYS A 99 -2.45 9.69 -6.77
CA CYS A 99 -2.00 10.05 -8.10
C CYS A 99 -3.21 10.09 -9.04
N GLU A 100 -3.54 11.25 -9.55
CA GLU A 100 -4.53 11.42 -10.60
C GLU A 100 -3.85 11.22 -11.96
N LEU A 101 -4.41 10.31 -12.74
CA LEU A 101 -3.90 9.93 -14.06
C LEU A 101 -4.61 10.73 -15.15
N ALA A 102 -3.99 10.87 -16.30
CA ALA A 102 -4.54 11.59 -17.45
C ALA A 102 -5.90 11.04 -17.95
N ASP A 103 -6.25 9.83 -17.59
CA ASP A 103 -7.56 9.21 -17.85
C ASP A 103 -8.59 9.41 -16.72
N ALA A 104 -8.35 10.37 -15.83
CA ALA A 104 -9.16 10.71 -14.65
C ALA A 104 -9.32 9.60 -13.60
N ARG A 105 -8.53 8.51 -13.65
CA ARG A 105 -8.46 7.53 -12.57
C ARG A 105 -7.53 8.01 -11.46
N THR A 106 -7.89 7.73 -10.21
CA THR A 106 -7.00 7.95 -9.06
C THR A 106 -6.39 6.63 -8.61
N VAL A 107 -5.07 6.60 -8.50
CA VAL A 107 -4.29 5.48 -7.95
C VAL A 107 -3.64 5.92 -6.65
N TYR A 108 -3.87 5.17 -5.59
CA TYR A 108 -3.20 5.40 -4.30
C TYR A 108 -1.97 4.52 -4.21
N LEU A 109 -0.80 5.14 -4.07
CA LEU A 109 0.48 4.47 -4.03
C LEU A 109 1.11 4.60 -2.63
N ALA A 110 1.22 3.50 -1.91
CA ALA A 110 1.95 3.44 -0.64
C ALA A 110 3.45 3.36 -0.94
N VAL A 111 4.18 4.40 -0.57
CA VAL A 111 5.63 4.55 -0.80
C VAL A 111 6.36 4.36 0.52
N PRO A 112 7.16 3.28 0.67
CA PRO A 112 8.00 3.09 1.85
C PRO A 112 9.21 4.02 1.78
N THR A 113 9.46 4.76 2.85
CA THR A 113 10.55 5.75 2.94
C THR A 113 11.37 5.56 4.19
N VAL A 114 12.62 5.96 4.13
CA VAL A 114 13.51 6.11 5.29
C VAL A 114 14.20 7.46 5.24
N ARG A 115 14.38 8.08 6.40
CA ARG A 115 15.23 9.26 6.55
C ARG A 115 16.64 8.81 6.96
N GLU A 116 17.62 9.09 6.14
CA GLU A 116 19.02 8.80 6.42
C GLU A 116 19.70 10.01 7.06
N GLY A 117 20.03 9.91 8.33
CA GLY A 117 20.81 10.91 9.07
C GLY A 117 20.22 12.32 9.00
N ALA A 118 21.07 13.33 8.80
CA ALA A 118 20.72 14.75 8.92
C ALA A 118 19.92 15.34 7.75
N GLY A 119 19.42 14.55 6.80
CA GLY A 119 18.62 15.19 5.77
C GLY A 119 18.21 14.44 4.53
N GLY A 120 18.70 13.25 4.28
CA GLY A 120 18.30 12.47 3.10
C GLY A 120 17.02 11.67 3.34
N VAL A 121 16.09 11.69 2.38
CA VAL A 121 14.97 10.75 2.34
C VAL A 121 15.18 9.83 1.15
N ALA A 122 14.95 8.53 1.34
CA ALA A 122 15.10 7.54 0.30
C ALA A 122 13.93 6.52 0.36
N ALA A 123 13.54 5.95 -0.79
CA ALA A 123 12.58 4.86 -0.81
C ALA A 123 13.29 3.53 -0.50
N THR A 124 12.75 2.76 0.44
CA THR A 124 13.35 1.50 0.89
C THR A 124 12.91 0.31 0.07
N GLY A 125 11.89 0.45 -0.76
CA GLY A 125 11.37 -0.69 -1.51
C GLY A 125 10.43 -0.33 -2.63
N ALA A 126 9.89 -1.37 -3.28
CA ALA A 126 8.86 -1.21 -4.28
C ALA A 126 7.56 -0.71 -3.62
N PRO A 127 6.88 0.29 -4.23
CA PRO A 127 5.61 0.77 -3.69
C PRO A 127 4.52 -0.27 -3.84
N ALA A 128 3.36 -0.03 -3.22
CA ALA A 128 2.15 -0.83 -3.41
C ALA A 128 0.98 0.05 -3.85
N VAL A 129 0.13 -0.47 -4.72
CA VAL A 129 -1.16 0.16 -4.98
C VAL A 129 -2.13 -0.30 -3.90
N VAL A 130 -2.74 0.66 -3.23
CA VAL A 130 -3.64 0.42 -2.10
C VAL A 130 -4.99 1.09 -2.35
N SER A 131 -6.02 0.73 -1.58
CA SER A 131 -7.24 1.54 -1.54
C SER A 131 -6.96 2.86 -0.83
N GLY A 132 -7.65 3.93 -1.18
CA GLY A 132 -7.49 5.24 -0.52
C GLY A 132 -7.75 5.24 1.00
N SER A 133 -8.28 4.14 1.54
CA SER A 133 -8.51 3.92 2.97
C SER A 133 -7.59 2.85 3.59
N ALA A 134 -6.62 2.33 2.85
CA ALA A 134 -5.75 1.27 3.35
C ALA A 134 -4.83 1.80 4.45
N GLY A 135 -4.80 1.09 5.56
CA GLY A 135 -3.76 1.25 6.58
C GLY A 135 -2.41 0.75 6.07
N VAL A 136 -1.36 1.17 6.72
CA VAL A 136 0.00 0.78 6.38
C VAL A 136 0.60 -0.02 7.52
N GLY A 137 1.28 -1.12 7.20
CA GLY A 137 1.81 -2.06 8.19
C GLY A 137 3.12 -1.61 8.85
N GLU A 138 3.43 -2.22 9.99
CA GLU A 138 4.65 -1.99 10.76
C GLU A 138 5.92 -2.51 10.06
N GLY A 139 7.08 -1.99 10.47
CA GLY A 139 8.39 -2.24 9.91
C GLY A 139 8.78 -3.72 9.69
N VAL A 140 9.65 -4.00 8.75
CA VAL A 140 9.83 -5.32 8.15
C VAL A 140 11.17 -5.96 8.52
N GLU A 141 11.08 -7.14 9.12
CA GLU A 141 12.17 -8.12 9.17
C GLU A 141 12.46 -8.68 7.77
N ALA A 142 13.71 -9.06 7.50
CA ALA A 142 14.13 -9.52 6.17
C ALA A 142 13.27 -10.70 5.66
N PRO A 143 12.73 -10.63 4.43
CA PRO A 143 11.87 -11.67 3.89
C PRO A 143 12.63 -12.98 3.64
N ARG A 144 12.09 -14.10 4.10
CA ARG A 144 12.67 -15.45 3.96
C ARG A 144 11.67 -16.42 3.29
N PRO A 145 12.08 -17.57 2.79
CA PRO A 145 11.16 -18.59 2.31
C PRO A 145 10.14 -18.97 3.38
N ILE A 146 8.90 -19.24 2.98
CA ILE A 146 7.88 -19.70 3.92
C ILE A 146 8.29 -21.05 4.48
N ALA A 147 8.37 -21.17 5.80
CA ALA A 147 8.82 -22.38 6.48
C ALA A 147 7.65 -23.36 6.73
N GLY A 148 8.02 -24.66 6.81
CA GLY A 148 7.15 -25.74 7.28
C GLY A 148 6.13 -26.25 6.26
N PRO A 149 5.25 -27.18 6.69
CA PRO A 149 4.34 -27.90 5.81
C PRO A 149 3.25 -27.02 5.20
N ASP A 150 2.98 -25.87 5.79
CA ASP A 150 1.95 -24.93 5.30
C ASP A 150 2.41 -24.04 4.14
N ALA A 151 3.69 -24.09 3.75
CA ALA A 151 4.27 -23.22 2.72
C ALA A 151 3.50 -23.26 1.39
N ALA A 152 3.16 -24.46 0.93
CA ALA A 152 2.39 -24.65 -0.30
C ALA A 152 0.97 -24.06 -0.18
N ALA A 153 0.28 -24.33 0.92
CA ALA A 153 -1.09 -23.88 1.14
C ALA A 153 -1.18 -22.35 1.24
N ILE A 154 -0.22 -21.72 1.91
CA ILE A 154 -0.13 -20.25 1.99
C ILE A 154 0.20 -19.65 0.62
N GLY A 155 1.16 -20.22 -0.10
CA GLY A 155 1.50 -19.78 -1.45
C GLY A 155 0.31 -19.86 -2.41
N ASP A 156 -0.47 -20.93 -2.34
CA ASP A 156 -1.68 -21.13 -3.15
C ASP A 156 -2.82 -20.17 -2.76
N LEU A 157 -2.97 -19.88 -1.46
CA LEU A 157 -3.89 -18.85 -1.00
C LEU A 157 -3.55 -17.49 -1.63
N VAL A 158 -2.30 -17.05 -1.51
CA VAL A 158 -1.85 -15.75 -2.02
C VAL A 158 -2.02 -15.65 -3.54
N ARG A 159 -1.69 -16.73 -4.29
CA ARG A 159 -1.86 -16.78 -5.75
C ARG A 159 -3.33 -16.76 -6.20
N ARG A 160 -4.25 -17.20 -5.36
CA ARG A 160 -5.72 -17.09 -5.63
C ARG A 160 -6.27 -15.76 -5.17
N PHE A 161 -5.81 -15.26 -4.03
CA PHE A 161 -6.31 -14.03 -3.43
C PHE A 161 -5.96 -12.79 -4.28
N LEU A 162 -4.70 -12.62 -4.67
CA LEU A 162 -4.28 -11.41 -5.35
C LEU A 162 -4.99 -11.16 -6.70
N PRO A 163 -5.21 -12.17 -7.58
CA PRO A 163 -6.05 -11.95 -8.76
C PRO A 163 -7.47 -11.51 -8.42
N ALA A 164 -8.10 -12.14 -7.41
CA ALA A 164 -9.43 -11.75 -6.96
C ALA A 164 -9.43 -10.30 -6.41
N TYR A 165 -8.44 -9.95 -5.59
CA TYR A 165 -8.27 -8.61 -5.01
C TYR A 165 -8.20 -7.51 -6.06
N PHE A 166 -7.48 -7.73 -7.17
CA PHE A 166 -7.38 -6.76 -8.27
C PHE A 166 -8.59 -6.74 -9.20
N SER A 167 -9.40 -7.79 -9.22
CA SER A 167 -10.59 -7.88 -10.08
C SER A 167 -11.90 -7.59 -9.36
N ALA A 168 -11.93 -7.69 -8.05
CA ALA A 168 -13.13 -7.45 -7.25
C ALA A 168 -13.57 -5.98 -7.34
N SER A 169 -14.88 -5.78 -7.45
CA SER A 169 -15.52 -4.46 -7.38
C SER A 169 -16.14 -4.21 -6.01
N ASP A 170 -16.46 -5.29 -5.28
CA ASP A 170 -17.07 -5.25 -3.95
C ASP A 170 -16.22 -6.10 -2.97
N PRO A 171 -16.00 -5.65 -1.72
CA PRO A 171 -15.38 -6.46 -0.68
C PRO A 171 -16.03 -7.83 -0.48
N ALA A 172 -17.35 -7.96 -0.70
CA ALA A 172 -18.07 -9.21 -0.60
C ALA A 172 -17.56 -10.29 -1.57
N ASP A 173 -17.05 -9.90 -2.74
CA ASP A 173 -16.46 -10.81 -3.73
C ASP A 173 -15.24 -11.56 -3.20
N LEU A 174 -14.60 -11.06 -2.14
CA LEU A 174 -13.42 -11.64 -1.52
C LEU A 174 -13.74 -12.54 -0.32
N SER A 175 -15.00 -12.58 0.13
CA SER A 175 -15.42 -13.21 1.40
C SER A 175 -14.96 -14.66 1.57
N TYR A 176 -14.91 -15.43 0.49
CA TYR A 176 -14.49 -16.84 0.51
C TYR A 176 -12.97 -17.04 0.70
N LEU A 177 -12.17 -15.97 0.58
CA LEU A 177 -10.71 -15.97 0.78
C LEU A 177 -10.31 -15.25 2.06
N LEU A 178 -11.24 -14.54 2.70
CA LEU A 178 -10.98 -13.77 3.91
C LEU A 178 -11.29 -14.58 5.17
N ALA A 179 -10.53 -14.30 6.23
CA ALA A 179 -10.81 -14.83 7.56
C ALA A 179 -12.15 -14.28 8.09
N PRO A 180 -12.85 -15.02 8.97
CA PRO A 180 -14.08 -14.53 9.57
C PRO A 180 -13.89 -13.16 10.23
N GLY A 181 -14.71 -12.17 9.86
CA GLY A 181 -14.64 -10.80 10.36
C GLY A 181 -13.56 -9.92 9.73
N ALA A 182 -12.72 -10.45 8.83
CA ALA A 182 -11.78 -9.64 8.09
C ALA A 182 -12.49 -8.79 7.02
N VAL A 183 -12.06 -7.54 6.89
CA VAL A 183 -12.54 -6.62 5.85
C VAL A 183 -11.36 -6.14 5.04
N VAL A 184 -11.37 -6.47 3.76
CA VAL A 184 -10.36 -6.04 2.79
C VAL A 184 -11.07 -5.31 1.66
N VAL A 185 -10.65 -4.07 1.42
CA VAL A 185 -11.22 -3.23 0.37
C VAL A 185 -10.38 -3.40 -0.90
N PRO A 186 -10.96 -3.83 -2.03
CA PRO A 186 -10.27 -3.90 -3.30
C PRO A 186 -9.78 -2.52 -3.76
N PRO A 187 -8.68 -2.43 -4.53
CA PRO A 187 -8.12 -1.14 -4.95
C PRO A 187 -9.02 -0.37 -5.96
N GLY A 188 -9.92 -1.05 -6.67
CA GLY A 188 -10.94 -0.42 -7.52
C GLY A 188 -10.43 0.48 -8.65
N ASN A 189 -9.17 0.34 -9.06
CA ASN A 189 -8.45 1.27 -9.94
C ASN A 189 -8.29 0.77 -11.40
N GLY A 190 -8.95 -0.32 -11.77
CA GLY A 190 -8.90 -0.91 -13.12
C GLY A 190 -7.57 -1.60 -13.48
N LEU A 191 -6.58 -1.60 -12.59
CA LEU A 191 -5.32 -2.31 -12.80
C LEU A 191 -5.54 -3.82 -12.74
N ARG A 192 -4.75 -4.59 -13.47
CA ARG A 192 -4.85 -6.05 -13.54
C ARG A 192 -3.59 -6.72 -13.05
N LEU A 193 -3.73 -7.79 -12.31
CA LEU A 193 -2.59 -8.62 -11.93
C LEU A 193 -2.01 -9.31 -13.17
N GLY A 194 -0.72 -9.07 -13.44
CA GLY A 194 0.05 -9.77 -14.47
C GLY A 194 0.71 -11.05 -13.96
N GLY A 195 0.87 -11.16 -12.64
CA GLY A 195 1.41 -12.36 -11.99
C GLY A 195 2.02 -12.10 -10.62
N VAL A 196 2.16 -13.17 -9.84
CA VAL A 196 2.86 -13.19 -8.54
C VAL A 196 4.25 -13.76 -8.79
N SER A 197 5.29 -12.95 -8.59
CA SER A 197 6.68 -13.35 -8.86
C SER A 197 7.34 -14.02 -7.66
N ALA A 198 6.98 -13.63 -6.44
CA ALA A 198 7.50 -14.23 -5.22
C ALA A 198 6.48 -14.12 -4.09
N VAL A 199 6.48 -15.12 -3.19
CA VAL A 199 5.81 -15.07 -1.89
C VAL A 199 6.81 -15.52 -0.86
N LYS A 200 7.14 -14.64 0.07
CA LYS A 200 8.11 -14.87 1.15
C LYS A 200 7.45 -14.61 2.49
N GLN A 201 7.98 -15.17 3.55
CA GLN A 201 7.54 -14.93 4.91
C GLN A 201 8.33 -13.77 5.54
N VAL A 202 7.66 -13.01 6.39
CA VAL A 202 8.23 -11.96 7.22
C VAL A 202 7.92 -12.28 8.67
N GLY A 203 8.86 -12.05 9.56
CA GLY A 203 8.70 -12.35 10.97
C GLY A 203 8.86 -13.83 11.33
N GLU A 204 8.67 -14.17 12.60
CA GLU A 204 8.72 -15.55 13.08
C GLU A 204 7.55 -16.36 12.52
N GLY A 205 7.85 -17.57 12.05
CA GLY A 205 7.02 -18.21 11.08
C GLY A 205 6.47 -19.57 11.42
N GLU A 206 6.17 -19.84 12.66
CA GLU A 206 5.45 -21.06 13.05
C GLU A 206 4.19 -20.69 13.81
N GLY A 207 3.04 -21.17 13.39
CA GLY A 207 1.78 -20.88 14.05
C GLY A 207 0.58 -20.73 13.11
N ALA A 208 -0.57 -20.45 13.71
CA ALA A 208 -1.83 -20.28 12.99
C ALA A 208 -1.98 -18.92 12.31
N ARG A 209 -1.09 -17.97 12.58
CA ARG A 209 -1.00 -16.66 11.92
C ARG A 209 0.40 -16.46 11.36
N ARG A 210 0.47 -15.90 10.15
CA ARG A 210 1.73 -15.58 9.49
C ARG A 210 1.62 -14.30 8.70
N THR A 211 2.73 -13.61 8.58
CA THR A 211 2.88 -12.46 7.68
C THR A 211 3.70 -12.89 6.47
N VAL A 212 3.18 -12.60 5.29
CA VAL A 212 3.87 -12.88 4.03
C VAL A 212 3.99 -11.62 3.17
N LEU A 213 5.11 -11.53 2.47
CA LEU A 213 5.39 -10.51 1.48
C LEU A 213 5.20 -11.12 0.10
N ALA A 214 4.29 -10.57 -0.69
CA ALA A 214 4.06 -10.96 -2.06
C ALA A 214 4.58 -9.89 -3.02
N THR A 215 5.51 -10.25 -3.89
CA THR A 215 5.95 -9.40 -5.00
C THR A 215 5.14 -9.76 -6.23
N VAL A 216 4.51 -8.76 -6.84
CA VAL A 216 3.61 -8.94 -7.96
C VAL A 216 3.98 -8.04 -9.13
N ARG A 217 3.60 -8.44 -10.31
CA ARG A 217 3.55 -7.58 -11.48
C ARG A 217 2.10 -7.25 -11.78
N ILE A 218 1.80 -5.97 -11.90
CA ILE A 218 0.49 -5.50 -12.38
C ILE A 218 0.65 -4.85 -13.75
N ARG A 219 -0.46 -4.77 -14.46
CA ARG A 219 -0.55 -4.11 -15.75
C ARG A 219 -1.73 -3.16 -15.76
N ASP A 220 -1.51 -1.98 -16.31
CA ASP A 220 -2.59 -1.09 -16.68
C ASP A 220 -3.07 -1.44 -18.10
N PRO A 221 -4.33 -1.91 -18.27
CA PRO A 221 -4.83 -2.29 -19.58
C PRO A 221 -5.02 -1.10 -20.53
N LEU A 222 -5.16 0.13 -20.01
CA LEU A 222 -5.37 1.32 -20.82
C LEU A 222 -4.08 1.86 -21.41
N SER A 223 -3.04 2.02 -20.58
CA SER A 223 -1.74 2.52 -21.04
C SER A 223 -0.77 1.43 -21.49
N GLY A 224 -1.04 0.16 -21.14
CA GLY A 224 -0.11 -0.95 -21.32
C GLY A 224 1.06 -0.95 -20.34
N ALA A 225 1.13 0.01 -19.43
CA ALA A 225 2.17 0.11 -18.42
C ALA A 225 2.20 -1.11 -17.50
N SER A 226 3.39 -1.48 -17.03
CA SER A 226 3.58 -2.59 -16.10
C SER A 226 4.44 -2.15 -14.92
N PHE A 227 3.99 -2.50 -13.70
CA PHE A 227 4.63 -2.10 -12.46
C PHE A 227 4.92 -3.33 -11.60
N GLY A 228 6.05 -3.32 -10.89
CA GLY A 228 6.32 -4.24 -9.80
C GLY A 228 5.79 -3.62 -8.51
N LEU A 229 4.99 -4.36 -7.75
CA LEU A 229 4.45 -3.92 -6.47
C LEU A 229 4.74 -4.95 -5.40
N ALA A 230 4.76 -4.50 -4.13
CA ALA A 230 4.94 -5.38 -2.98
C ALA A 230 3.74 -5.25 -2.03
N TYR A 231 3.22 -6.39 -1.59
CA TYR A 231 2.10 -6.49 -0.66
C TYR A 231 2.49 -7.29 0.56
N ARG A 232 2.19 -6.75 1.74
CA ARG A 232 2.20 -7.48 3.00
C ARG A 232 0.82 -8.04 3.24
N LEU A 233 0.72 -9.35 3.46
CA LEU A 233 -0.53 -10.03 3.80
C LEU A 233 -0.37 -10.69 5.16
N GLU A 234 -1.33 -10.48 6.04
CA GLU A 234 -1.51 -11.30 7.22
C GLU A 234 -2.46 -12.44 6.86
N VAL A 235 -2.03 -13.66 7.15
CA VAL A 235 -2.81 -14.86 6.87
C VAL A 235 -3.02 -15.67 8.14
N ALA A 236 -4.22 -16.22 8.32
CA ALA A 236 -4.60 -17.03 9.47
C ALA A 236 -5.21 -18.36 9.06
N ARG A 237 -5.02 -19.37 9.92
CA ARG A 237 -5.56 -20.71 9.74
C ARG A 237 -6.81 -20.94 10.58
N HIS A 238 -7.94 -21.13 9.93
CA HIS A 238 -9.23 -21.50 10.47
C HIS A 238 -9.73 -22.78 9.78
N GLY A 239 -9.12 -23.93 10.10
CA GLY A 239 -9.26 -25.16 9.32
C GLY A 239 -8.40 -25.13 8.03
N ARG A 240 -8.53 -24.11 7.23
CA ARG A 240 -7.64 -23.78 6.11
C ARG A 240 -7.06 -22.36 6.28
N TRP A 241 -6.17 -21.95 5.38
CA TRP A 241 -5.58 -20.61 5.39
C TRP A 241 -6.51 -19.59 4.72
N TYR A 242 -6.58 -18.38 5.31
CA TYR A 242 -7.35 -17.23 4.85
C TYR A 242 -6.53 -15.96 4.99
N VAL A 243 -6.87 -14.91 4.25
CA VAL A 243 -6.28 -13.57 4.40
C VAL A 243 -7.05 -12.82 5.49
N GLU A 244 -6.33 -12.27 6.47
CA GLU A 244 -6.88 -11.38 7.49
C GLU A 244 -6.72 -9.91 7.10
N ARG A 245 -5.56 -9.54 6.49
CA ARG A 245 -5.23 -8.16 6.16
C ARG A 245 -4.35 -8.07 4.93
N VAL A 246 -4.47 -6.98 4.21
CA VAL A 246 -3.60 -6.60 3.09
C VAL A 246 -3.13 -5.18 3.29
N GLU A 247 -1.83 -4.96 3.16
CA GLU A 247 -1.19 -3.67 3.33
C GLU A 247 -0.13 -3.46 2.24
N GLY A 248 0.26 -2.19 2.01
CA GLY A 248 1.49 -1.90 1.29
C GLY A 248 2.69 -2.41 2.10
N ALA A 249 3.65 -3.02 1.42
CA ALA A 249 4.80 -3.61 2.11
C ALA A 249 5.99 -2.65 2.16
N LEU A 250 6.63 -2.61 3.33
CA LEU A 250 8.04 -2.26 3.42
C LEU A 250 8.86 -3.47 2.94
N SER A 251 9.82 -3.26 2.12
CA SER A 251 10.80 -4.27 1.68
C SER A 251 12.16 -3.98 2.27
#